data_4518a28a5fc51ee5bef98079d72e5e6d
#
_entry.id   4518a28a5fc51ee5bef98079d72e5e6d
#
_cell.length_a   1.000
_cell.length_b   1.000
_cell.length_c   1.000
_cell.angle_alpha   90.00
_cell.angle_beta   90.00
_cell.angle_gamma   90.00
#
_symmetry.space_group_name_H-M   'P 1'
#
loop_
_entity.id
_entity.type
_entity.pdbx_description
1 polymer ?
#
loop_
_entity_poly.entity_id
_entity_poly.type
_entity_poly.pdbx_seq_one_letter_code
_entity_poly.pdbx_strand_id
1 'polypeptide(L)'
;MNICLFTNEEINKPLDARDERAIHLNRVLHKNEGDTFSAGIIGGQAGTATITKAVEVPNPKTGKNDVQYEFSFKGESDGKPLFPLIMIIGFPRPIQLKRLLRDVAALGACEVHLTGTELGEKSYMQSTLVERGAAYQMLLDGTVQA
;
A
#
# COMPACT_ATOMS: atom_id res chain seq x y z
N MET A 1 5.99 1.80 5.99
CA MET A 1 4.53 2.03 5.82
C MET A 1 4.12 3.11 6.81
N ASN A 2 3.68 4.25 6.30
CA ASN A 2 3.26 5.39 7.13
C ASN A 2 1.74 5.40 7.38
N ILE A 3 0.99 4.75 6.48
CA ILE A 3 -0.46 4.60 6.56
C ILE A 3 -0.87 3.19 6.14
N CYS A 4 -1.82 2.58 6.82
CA CYS A 4 -2.45 1.32 6.40
C CYS A 4 -3.64 1.64 5.49
N LEU A 5 -3.60 1.17 4.25
CA LEU A 5 -4.69 1.36 3.30
C LEU A 5 -5.59 0.12 3.24
N PHE A 6 -6.88 0.37 3.17
CA PHE A 6 -7.93 -0.64 3.14
C PHE A 6 -8.89 -0.36 1.99
N THR A 7 -9.52 -1.39 1.45
CA THR A 7 -10.70 -1.22 0.59
C THR A 7 -11.95 -0.94 1.43
N ASN A 8 -13.04 -0.54 0.79
CA ASN A 8 -14.32 -0.36 1.49
C ASN A 8 -14.83 -1.67 2.12
N GLU A 9 -14.47 -2.81 1.53
CA GLU A 9 -14.87 -4.13 2.02
C GLU A 9 -14.02 -4.61 3.21
N GLU A 10 -12.79 -4.12 3.34
CA GLU A 10 -11.86 -4.52 4.39
C GLU A 10 -11.98 -3.66 5.66
N ILE A 11 -12.37 -2.40 5.49
CA ILE A 11 -12.39 -1.46 6.62
C ILE A 11 -13.32 -1.93 7.74
N ASN A 12 -12.88 -1.82 8.98
CA ASN A 12 -13.55 -2.31 10.19
C ASN A 12 -13.78 -3.84 10.25
N LYS A 13 -13.12 -4.62 9.38
CA LYS A 13 -13.09 -6.07 9.48
C LYS A 13 -11.80 -6.54 10.18
N PRO A 14 -11.82 -7.73 10.80
CA PRO A 14 -10.60 -8.28 11.40
C PRO A 14 -9.48 -8.39 10.37
N LEU A 15 -8.30 -7.92 10.74
CA LEU A 15 -7.09 -7.99 9.94
C LEU A 15 -6.35 -9.29 10.29
N ASP A 16 -6.24 -10.18 9.32
CA ASP A 16 -5.58 -11.48 9.50
C ASP A 16 -4.14 -11.33 10.00
N ALA A 17 -3.73 -12.22 10.89
CA ALA A 17 -2.40 -12.19 11.49
C ALA A 17 -1.24 -12.34 10.47
N ARG A 18 -1.51 -12.87 9.27
CA ARG A 18 -0.55 -13.03 8.18
C ARG A 18 -0.59 -11.90 7.16
N ASP A 19 -1.51 -10.96 7.30
CA ASP A 19 -1.55 -9.76 6.47
C ASP A 19 -0.31 -8.90 6.76
N GLU A 20 0.31 -8.37 5.72
CA GLU A 20 1.53 -7.55 5.84
C GLU A 20 1.32 -6.32 6.72
N ARG A 21 0.10 -5.76 6.73
CA ARG A 21 -0.29 -4.64 7.60
C ARG A 21 -0.28 -5.06 9.06
N ALA A 22 -0.84 -6.25 9.40
CA ALA A 22 -0.83 -6.80 10.75
C ALA A 22 0.60 -7.11 11.22
N ILE A 23 1.40 -7.72 10.36
CA ILE A 23 2.82 -7.99 10.64
C ILE A 23 3.57 -6.69 10.93
N HIS A 24 3.33 -5.63 10.15
CA HIS A 24 3.95 -4.33 10.36
C HIS A 24 3.51 -3.68 11.69
N LEU A 25 2.22 -3.70 11.98
CA LEU A 25 1.67 -3.19 13.25
C LEU A 25 2.30 -3.90 14.46
N ASN A 26 2.44 -5.22 14.38
CA ASN A 26 3.01 -6.02 15.46
C ASN A 26 4.53 -5.88 15.57
N ARG A 27 5.27 -6.17 14.48
CA ARG A 27 6.73 -6.36 14.54
C ARG A 27 7.52 -5.07 14.42
N VAL A 28 6.97 -4.04 13.77
CA VAL A 28 7.66 -2.76 13.53
C VAL A 28 7.14 -1.69 14.46
N LEU A 29 5.83 -1.56 14.58
CA LEU A 29 5.20 -0.51 15.37
C LEU A 29 4.86 -0.95 16.81
N HIS A 30 4.94 -2.25 17.10
CA HIS A 30 4.67 -2.84 18.43
C HIS A 30 3.32 -2.40 19.01
N LYS A 31 2.29 -2.37 18.16
CA LYS A 31 0.95 -1.91 18.52
C LYS A 31 0.16 -2.97 19.29
N ASN A 32 -0.53 -2.52 20.34
CA ASN A 32 -1.34 -3.33 21.21
C ASN A 32 -2.81 -2.85 21.22
N GLU A 33 -3.67 -3.56 21.94
CA GLU A 33 -5.05 -3.15 22.15
C GLU A 33 -5.11 -1.75 22.80
N GLY A 34 -5.98 -0.89 22.29
CA GLY A 34 -6.11 0.52 22.68
C GLY A 34 -5.20 1.50 21.91
N ASP A 35 -4.16 1.01 21.22
CA ASP A 35 -3.29 1.84 20.42
C ASP A 35 -3.97 2.29 19.12
N THR A 36 -3.45 3.37 18.55
CA THR A 36 -3.93 3.91 17.28
C THR A 36 -2.86 3.81 16.19
N PHE A 37 -3.32 3.79 14.94
CA PHE A 37 -2.46 3.87 13.76
C PHE A 37 -3.13 4.66 12.63
N SER A 38 -2.33 5.24 11.75
CA SER A 38 -2.84 5.94 10.57
C SER A 38 -3.44 4.95 9.58
N ALA A 39 -4.66 5.21 9.18
CA ALA A 39 -5.41 4.36 8.26
C ALA A 39 -6.13 5.19 7.20
N GLY A 40 -6.46 4.58 6.07
CA GLY A 40 -7.23 5.21 5.02
C GLY A 40 -7.96 4.20 4.14
N ILE A 41 -9.02 4.67 3.51
CA ILE A 41 -9.76 3.91 2.51
C ILE A 41 -9.24 4.31 1.13
N ILE A 42 -8.89 3.32 0.31
CA ILE A 42 -8.41 3.56 -1.07
C ILE A 42 -9.54 4.27 -1.86
N GLY A 43 -9.24 5.48 -2.34
CA GLY A 43 -10.22 6.33 -3.01
C GLY A 43 -11.24 7.00 -2.07
N GLY A 44 -11.01 6.95 -0.75
CA GLY A 44 -11.88 7.49 0.27
C GLY A 44 -11.13 8.31 1.31
N GLN A 45 -11.64 8.33 2.53
CA GLN A 45 -11.11 9.14 3.62
C GLN A 45 -9.82 8.57 4.21
N ALA A 46 -8.97 9.46 4.67
CA ALA A 46 -7.85 9.19 5.57
C ALA A 46 -8.23 9.56 7.01
N GLY A 47 -7.61 8.88 7.97
CA GLY A 47 -7.90 9.12 9.38
C GLY A 47 -7.13 8.18 10.30
N THR A 48 -7.72 7.89 11.43
CA THR A 48 -7.13 7.10 12.51
C THR A 48 -7.93 5.83 12.75
N ALA A 49 -7.25 4.71 12.88
CA ALA A 49 -7.82 3.46 13.36
C ALA A 49 -7.38 3.20 14.80
N THR A 50 -8.30 2.74 15.63
CA THR A 50 -8.04 2.32 17.01
C THR A 50 -8.15 0.81 17.09
N ILE A 51 -7.15 0.14 17.64
CA ILE A 51 -7.15 -1.30 17.84
C ILE A 51 -8.10 -1.61 19.02
N THR A 52 -9.17 -2.34 18.72
CA THR A 52 -10.17 -2.76 19.71
C THR A 52 -9.87 -4.12 20.31
N LYS A 53 -9.09 -4.94 19.60
CA LYS A 53 -8.68 -6.26 20.08
C LYS A 53 -7.41 -6.72 19.36
N ALA A 54 -6.53 -7.35 20.11
CA ALA A 54 -5.31 -7.98 19.58
C ALA A 54 -5.23 -9.42 20.07
N VAL A 55 -5.24 -10.39 19.16
CA VAL A 55 -5.24 -11.82 19.47
C VAL A 55 -4.00 -12.48 18.91
N GLU A 56 -3.23 -13.10 19.78
CA GLU A 56 -2.07 -13.89 19.36
C GLU A 56 -2.51 -15.18 18.64
N VAL A 57 -1.89 -15.44 17.49
CA VAL A 57 -2.11 -16.62 16.67
C VAL A 57 -0.78 -17.34 16.45
N PRO A 58 -0.65 -18.62 16.83
CA PRO A 58 0.58 -19.35 16.62
C PRO A 58 0.95 -19.45 15.13
N ASN A 59 2.20 -19.17 14.80
CA ASN A 59 2.72 -19.36 13.46
C ASN A 59 3.66 -20.57 13.44
N PRO A 60 3.20 -21.72 12.90
CA PRO A 60 4.00 -22.95 12.88
C PRO A 60 5.26 -22.87 12.01
N LYS A 61 5.32 -21.90 11.08
CA LYS A 61 6.50 -21.73 10.19
C LYS A 61 7.65 -21.00 10.86
N THR A 62 7.34 -20.12 11.80
CA THR A 62 8.36 -19.26 12.45
C THR A 62 8.59 -19.62 13.90
N GLY A 63 7.72 -20.42 14.51
CA GLY A 63 7.72 -20.74 15.95
C GLY A 63 7.40 -19.53 16.85
N LYS A 64 6.98 -18.42 16.27
CA LYS A 64 6.58 -17.19 16.98
C LYS A 64 5.08 -16.98 16.81
N ASN A 65 4.48 -16.18 17.71
CA ASN A 65 3.11 -15.75 17.53
C ASN A 65 3.04 -14.56 16.59
N ASP A 66 2.09 -14.59 15.66
CA ASP A 66 1.60 -13.43 14.92
C ASP A 66 0.37 -12.88 15.64
N VAL A 67 -0.08 -11.67 15.27
CA VAL A 67 -1.21 -11.02 15.93
C VAL A 67 -2.29 -10.68 14.91
N GLN A 68 -3.50 -11.14 15.17
CA GLN A 68 -4.70 -10.71 14.47
C GLN A 68 -5.27 -9.48 15.17
N TYR A 69 -5.65 -8.47 14.40
CA TYR A 69 -6.20 -7.23 14.93
C TYR A 69 -7.67 -7.04 14.54
N GLU A 70 -8.47 -6.59 15.51
CA GLU A 70 -9.74 -5.93 15.23
C GLU A 70 -9.55 -4.44 15.49
N PHE A 71 -10.14 -3.60 14.68
CA PHE A 71 -9.99 -2.16 14.80
C PHE A 71 -11.25 -1.41 14.38
N SER A 72 -11.37 -0.17 14.84
CA SER A 72 -12.40 0.77 14.44
C SER A 72 -11.76 1.96 13.75
N PHE A 73 -12.14 2.24 12.53
CA PHE A 73 -11.66 3.37 11.72
C PHE A 73 -12.54 4.59 11.88
N LYS A 74 -11.91 5.75 12.04
CA LYS A 74 -12.53 7.07 12.02
C LYS A 74 -11.92 7.90 10.90
N GLY A 75 -12.71 8.24 9.88
CA GLY A 75 -12.31 9.17 8.83
C GLY A 75 -12.22 10.59 9.38
N GLU A 76 -11.18 11.31 9.00
CA GLU A 76 -10.88 12.67 9.50
C GLU A 76 -10.72 13.69 8.37
N SER A 77 -10.34 13.23 7.17
CA SER A 77 -10.15 14.08 5.99
C SER A 77 -10.30 13.27 4.70
N ASP A 78 -10.45 13.98 3.59
CA ASP A 78 -10.43 13.36 2.25
C ASP A 78 -9.01 13.04 1.76
N GLY A 79 -8.03 13.13 2.66
CA GLY A 79 -6.62 12.95 2.35
C GLY A 79 -6.00 14.19 1.69
N LYS A 80 -4.72 14.10 1.37
CA LYS A 80 -4.02 15.15 0.63
C LYS A 80 -4.32 15.01 -0.86
N PRO A 81 -4.64 16.11 -1.56
CA PRO A 81 -4.80 16.06 -3.01
C PRO A 81 -3.47 15.70 -3.68
N LEU A 82 -3.55 14.98 -4.79
CA LEU A 82 -2.38 14.73 -5.63
C LEU A 82 -1.92 16.05 -6.27
N PHE A 83 -0.62 16.15 -6.54
CA PHE A 83 -0.10 17.28 -7.31
C PHE A 83 -0.63 17.22 -8.75
N PRO A 84 -0.97 18.35 -9.38
CA PRO A 84 -1.41 18.40 -10.78
C PRO A 84 -0.22 18.19 -11.73
N LEU A 85 0.50 17.10 -11.53
CA LEU A 85 1.68 16.71 -12.28
C LEU A 85 1.38 15.48 -13.11
N ILE A 86 1.44 15.65 -14.43
CA ILE A 86 1.35 14.58 -15.42
C ILE A 86 2.76 14.24 -15.87
N MET A 87 3.16 13.01 -15.73
CA MET A 87 4.47 12.52 -16.15
C MET A 87 4.36 11.64 -17.39
N ILE A 88 5.14 11.92 -18.43
CA ILE A 88 5.27 11.06 -19.63
C ILE A 88 6.67 10.46 -19.58
N ILE A 89 6.76 9.14 -19.50
CA ILE A 89 8.02 8.43 -19.26
C ILE A 89 8.19 7.32 -20.29
N GLY A 90 9.38 7.27 -20.92
CA GLY A 90 9.75 6.15 -21.78
C GLY A 90 9.76 4.84 -20.99
N PHE A 91 9.21 3.78 -21.58
CA PHE A 91 9.03 2.51 -20.90
C PHE A 91 10.38 1.90 -20.46
N PRO A 92 10.69 1.83 -19.17
CA PRO A 92 11.98 1.36 -18.67
C PRO A 92 12.02 -0.17 -18.59
N ARG A 93 13.17 -0.72 -18.23
CA ARG A 93 13.29 -2.14 -17.87
C ARG A 93 12.34 -2.50 -16.74
N PRO A 94 11.75 -3.71 -16.72
CA PRO A 94 10.74 -4.10 -15.72
C PRO A 94 11.16 -3.87 -14.25
N ILE A 95 12.43 -4.12 -13.93
CA ILE A 95 12.92 -3.88 -12.57
C ILE A 95 12.96 -2.38 -12.20
N GLN A 96 13.24 -1.52 -13.16
CA GLN A 96 13.23 -0.07 -12.97
C GLN A 96 11.80 0.46 -12.92
N LEU A 97 10.89 -0.13 -13.70
CA LEU A 97 9.48 0.23 -13.68
C LEU A 97 8.85 0.05 -12.30
N LYS A 98 9.18 -1.03 -11.58
CA LYS A 98 8.72 -1.25 -10.22
C LYS A 98 9.10 -0.09 -9.28
N ARG A 99 10.35 0.34 -9.35
CA ARG A 99 10.84 1.46 -8.52
C ARG A 99 10.18 2.77 -8.93
N LEU A 100 10.14 3.03 -10.23
CA LEU A 100 9.53 4.24 -10.78
C LEU A 100 8.08 4.42 -10.33
N LEU A 101 7.24 3.41 -10.46
CA LEU A 101 5.83 3.48 -10.09
C LEU A 101 5.67 3.77 -8.59
N ARG A 102 6.46 3.12 -7.76
CA ARG A 102 6.45 3.36 -6.32
C ARG A 102 6.88 4.80 -5.98
N ASP A 103 7.96 5.26 -6.59
CA ASP A 103 8.51 6.59 -6.31
C ASP A 103 7.58 7.70 -6.80
N VAL A 104 6.98 7.55 -7.98
CA VAL A 104 6.00 8.51 -8.53
C VAL A 104 4.75 8.59 -7.67
N ALA A 105 4.24 7.46 -7.19
CA ALA A 105 3.10 7.43 -6.27
C ALA A 105 3.45 8.09 -4.93
N ALA A 106 4.63 7.81 -4.38
CA ALA A 106 5.10 8.43 -3.13
C ALA A 106 5.28 9.94 -3.26
N LEU A 107 5.64 10.45 -4.43
CA LEU A 107 5.72 11.88 -4.73
C LEU A 107 4.35 12.54 -4.93
N GLY A 108 3.29 11.77 -5.09
CA GLY A 108 1.93 12.27 -5.26
C GLY A 108 1.63 12.83 -6.65
N ALA A 109 2.30 12.36 -7.73
CA ALA A 109 1.92 12.72 -9.09
C ALA A 109 0.51 12.19 -9.41
N CYS A 110 -0.31 13.01 -10.08
CA CYS A 110 -1.69 12.62 -10.35
C CYS A 110 -1.82 11.63 -11.51
N GLU A 111 -0.88 11.65 -12.46
CA GLU A 111 -0.98 10.82 -13.66
C GLU A 111 0.40 10.45 -14.21
N VAL A 112 0.54 9.21 -14.70
CA VAL A 112 1.76 8.72 -15.34
C VAL A 112 1.40 8.01 -16.63
N HIS A 113 1.97 8.47 -17.75
CA HIS A 113 1.87 7.83 -19.05
C HIS A 113 3.20 7.12 -19.36
N LEU A 114 3.14 5.81 -19.50
CA LEU A 114 4.27 5.02 -20.00
C LEU A 114 4.16 4.90 -21.52
N THR A 115 5.19 5.32 -22.23
CA THR A 115 5.21 5.33 -23.70
C THR A 115 6.40 4.56 -24.24
N GLY A 116 6.22 3.96 -25.43
CA GLY A 116 7.34 3.43 -26.19
C GLY A 116 8.25 4.56 -26.68
N THR A 117 9.54 4.26 -26.79
CA THR A 117 10.52 5.18 -27.37
C THR A 117 11.16 4.55 -28.61
N GLU A 118 11.66 5.37 -29.52
CA GLU A 118 12.23 4.91 -30.80
C GLU A 118 13.38 3.91 -30.58
N LEU A 119 14.24 4.17 -29.60
CA LEU A 119 15.38 3.33 -29.27
C LEU A 119 15.10 2.38 -28.09
N GLY A 120 13.84 2.35 -27.60
CA GLY A 120 13.44 1.50 -26.46
C GLY A 120 13.30 0.04 -26.86
N GLU A 121 13.67 -0.86 -25.94
CA GLU A 121 13.48 -2.29 -26.11
C GLU A 121 11.97 -2.64 -26.08
N LYS A 122 11.42 -3.08 -27.21
CA LYS A 122 9.99 -3.36 -27.38
C LYS A 122 9.48 -4.44 -26.41
N SER A 123 10.32 -5.38 -26.01
CA SER A 123 9.98 -6.44 -25.08
C SER A 123 9.62 -5.91 -23.67
N TYR A 124 10.08 -4.72 -23.29
CA TYR A 124 9.75 -4.13 -22.00
C TYR A 124 8.27 -3.77 -21.88
N MET A 125 7.64 -3.36 -22.99
CA MET A 125 6.20 -3.06 -23.03
C MET A 125 5.33 -4.33 -22.91
N GLN A 126 5.89 -5.50 -23.22
CA GLN A 126 5.22 -6.80 -23.09
C GLN A 126 5.42 -7.43 -21.71
N SER A 127 5.96 -6.66 -20.76
CA SER A 127 6.18 -7.11 -19.39
C SER A 127 4.85 -7.48 -18.71
N THR A 128 4.82 -8.65 -18.08
CA THR A 128 3.69 -9.12 -17.27
C THR A 128 3.40 -8.24 -16.05
N LEU A 129 4.26 -7.27 -15.77
CA LEU A 129 4.15 -6.36 -14.64
C LEU A 129 2.87 -5.50 -14.73
N VAL A 130 2.50 -5.05 -15.94
CA VAL A 130 1.28 -4.27 -16.17
C VAL A 130 0.05 -5.19 -16.24
N GLU A 131 0.18 -6.32 -16.95
CA GLU A 131 -0.93 -7.25 -17.19
C GLU A 131 -1.45 -7.95 -15.94
N ARG A 132 -0.60 -8.20 -14.93
CA ARG A 132 -0.93 -8.96 -13.71
C ARG A 132 -1.30 -8.11 -12.50
N GLY A 133 -1.57 -6.83 -12.67
CA GLY A 133 -1.88 -5.92 -11.55
C GLY A 133 -0.70 -5.61 -10.63
N ALA A 134 0.51 -6.09 -10.95
CA ALA A 134 1.70 -5.79 -10.17
C ALA A 134 2.06 -4.29 -10.20
N ALA A 135 1.74 -3.59 -11.28
CA ALA A 135 1.87 -2.14 -11.38
C ALA A 135 1.01 -1.42 -10.33
N TYR A 136 -0.24 -1.84 -10.18
CA TYR A 136 -1.14 -1.30 -9.17
C TYR A 136 -0.59 -1.49 -7.75
N GLN A 137 -0.06 -2.68 -7.45
CA GLN A 137 0.57 -2.95 -6.15
C GLN A 137 1.77 -2.02 -5.91
N MET A 138 2.59 -1.74 -6.91
CA MET A 138 3.72 -0.80 -6.77
C MET A 138 3.25 0.63 -6.49
N LEU A 139 2.14 1.05 -7.11
CA LEU A 139 1.54 2.35 -6.81
C LEU A 139 1.01 2.41 -5.37
N LEU A 140 0.33 1.36 -4.90
CA LEU A 140 -0.09 1.26 -3.50
C LEU A 140 1.09 1.29 -2.53
N ASP A 141 2.14 0.52 -2.81
CA ASP A 141 3.35 0.49 -1.98
C ASP A 141 4.01 1.88 -1.87
N GLY A 142 3.97 2.66 -2.94
CA GLY A 142 4.40 4.06 -2.93
C GLY A 142 3.50 4.94 -2.07
N THR A 143 2.20 4.80 -2.25
CA THR A 143 1.20 5.61 -1.53
C THR A 143 1.27 5.38 -0.01
N VAL A 144 1.48 4.14 0.46
CA VAL A 144 1.60 3.85 1.89
C VAL A 144 2.90 4.37 2.53
N GLN A 145 3.86 4.83 1.73
CA GLN A 145 5.11 5.45 2.20
C GLN A 145 5.06 6.98 2.18
N ALA A 146 4.08 7.56 1.49
CA ALA A 146 3.92 9.01 1.33
C ALA A 146 3.64 9.76 2.65
#